data_8d1ace0abeefb5bc664d1d4ccbefe159
#
_entry.id   8d1ace0abeefb5bc664d1d4ccbefe159
#
_cell.length_a   1.000
_cell.length_b   1.000
_cell.length_c   1.000
_cell.angle_alpha   90.00
_cell.angle_beta   90.00
_cell.angle_gamma   90.00
#
_symmetry.space_group_name_H-M   'P 1'
#
loop_
_entity.id
_entity.type
_entity.pdbx_description
1 polymer ?
#
loop_
_entity_poly.entity_id
_entity_poly.type
_entity_poly.pdbx_seq_one_letter_code
_entity_poly.pdbx_strand_id
1 'polypeptide(L)'
;MSREEYFLDKFDEGLIEPSMLVRMTQLWQETHGLEADGYFGPMTAASFNPPSSTVMHPFGLSVLMAAISDLGKGEEGGNNSGEYVESILGKEFDGDNDNDGSWCAAAVSHWILEASKSNNVTIEFSTSFGAKALYRNILAVGTEVSEPAAGDIVCWDRGAVGSWQGHIGVVERYESGFLHTIEGNKGSYPSKVRRFRYDLSRESRLEGFARFTDSSVSGSNA
;
A
#
# COMPACT_ATOMS: atom_id res chain seq x y z
N MET A 1 -7.41 -14.34 -33.12
CA MET A 1 -6.24 -14.07 -32.26
C MET A 1 -6.41 -12.70 -31.67
N SER A 2 -6.49 -12.59 -30.35
CA SER A 2 -6.47 -11.31 -29.66
C SER A 2 -5.08 -10.65 -29.77
N ARG A 3 -4.96 -9.36 -29.42
CA ARG A 3 -3.63 -8.72 -29.38
C ARG A 3 -2.73 -9.39 -28.35
N GLU A 4 -3.30 -9.84 -27.23
CA GLU A 4 -2.58 -10.55 -26.18
C GLU A 4 -2.04 -11.89 -26.65
N GLU A 5 -2.86 -12.70 -27.32
CA GLU A 5 -2.42 -13.97 -27.93
C GLU A 5 -1.31 -13.75 -28.95
N TYR A 6 -1.40 -12.68 -29.76
CA TYR A 6 -0.36 -12.34 -30.73
C TYR A 6 0.97 -12.00 -30.03
N PHE A 7 0.94 -11.18 -28.96
CA PHE A 7 2.16 -10.81 -28.23
C PHE A 7 2.79 -12.00 -27.51
N LEU A 8 1.98 -12.88 -26.91
CA LEU A 8 2.46 -14.10 -26.27
C LEU A 8 3.13 -15.03 -27.29
N ASP A 9 2.51 -15.20 -28.45
CA ASP A 9 3.07 -16.00 -29.54
C ASP A 9 4.43 -15.45 -29.99
N LYS A 10 4.55 -14.12 -30.17
CA LYS A 10 5.82 -13.49 -30.56
C LYS A 10 6.89 -13.52 -29.47
N PHE A 11 6.49 -13.56 -28.19
CA PHE A 11 7.41 -13.79 -27.08
C PHE A 11 7.91 -15.22 -27.06
N ASP A 12 7.03 -16.20 -27.26
CA ASP A 12 7.37 -17.61 -27.33
C ASP A 12 8.24 -17.94 -28.57
N GLU A 13 8.04 -17.25 -29.70
CA GLU A 13 8.88 -17.31 -30.87
C GLU A 13 10.28 -16.66 -30.68
N GLY A 14 10.52 -15.97 -29.57
CA GLY A 14 11.76 -15.25 -29.30
C GLY A 14 11.94 -13.95 -30.11
N LEU A 15 10.87 -13.45 -30.75
CA LEU A 15 10.88 -12.18 -31.48
C LEU A 15 10.77 -10.98 -30.57
N ILE A 16 10.30 -11.18 -29.34
CA ILE A 16 10.27 -10.18 -28.29
C ILE A 16 11.23 -10.61 -27.20
N GLU A 17 12.38 -9.97 -27.12
CA GLU A 17 13.38 -10.25 -26.12
C GLU A 17 13.14 -9.45 -24.82
N PRO A 18 13.56 -9.95 -23.64
CA PRO A 18 13.46 -9.23 -22.38
C PRO A 18 14.07 -7.82 -22.44
N SER A 19 15.15 -7.63 -23.17
CA SER A 19 15.79 -6.32 -23.40
C SER A 19 14.88 -5.32 -24.09
N MET A 20 14.00 -5.77 -24.99
CA MET A 20 13.01 -4.93 -25.66
C MET A 20 11.93 -4.46 -24.67
N LEU A 21 11.50 -5.35 -23.76
CA LEU A 21 10.53 -4.98 -22.71
C LEU A 21 11.12 -3.92 -21.77
N VAL A 22 12.37 -4.07 -21.37
CA VAL A 22 13.08 -3.06 -20.57
C VAL A 22 13.10 -1.73 -21.30
N ARG A 23 13.50 -1.72 -22.58
CA ARG A 23 13.55 -0.49 -23.38
C ARG A 23 12.19 0.14 -23.61
N MET A 24 11.15 -0.64 -23.84
CA MET A 24 9.77 -0.14 -23.95
C MET A 24 9.31 0.49 -22.64
N THR A 25 9.63 -0.14 -21.50
CA THR A 25 9.33 0.40 -20.17
C THR A 25 10.03 1.73 -19.96
N GLN A 26 11.33 1.84 -20.29
CA GLN A 26 12.07 3.11 -20.20
C GLN A 26 11.45 4.22 -21.05
N LEU A 27 11.11 3.93 -22.31
CA LEU A 27 10.47 4.90 -23.20
C LEU A 27 9.11 5.37 -22.67
N TRP A 28 8.34 4.45 -22.09
CA TRP A 28 7.07 4.79 -21.43
C TRP A 28 7.33 5.72 -20.24
N GLN A 29 8.29 5.36 -19.38
CA GLN A 29 8.67 6.14 -18.21
C GLN A 29 9.13 7.55 -18.60
N GLU A 30 10.01 7.67 -19.60
CA GLU A 30 10.47 8.96 -20.15
C GLU A 30 9.29 9.84 -20.60
N THR A 31 8.33 9.26 -21.33
CA THR A 31 7.16 10.01 -21.86
C THR A 31 6.13 10.38 -20.81
N HIS A 32 6.16 9.73 -19.65
CA HIS A 32 5.23 9.97 -18.53
C HIS A 32 5.90 10.65 -17.33
N GLY A 33 7.11 11.17 -17.50
CA GLY A 33 7.84 11.91 -16.46
C GLY A 33 8.27 11.07 -15.27
N LEU A 34 8.42 9.75 -15.46
CA LEU A 34 8.94 8.82 -14.47
C LEU A 34 10.45 8.64 -14.63
N GLU A 35 11.13 8.16 -13.59
CA GLU A 35 12.52 7.70 -13.70
C GLU A 35 12.59 6.53 -14.69
N ALA A 36 13.43 6.67 -15.71
CA ALA A 36 13.54 5.68 -16.80
C ALA A 36 14.49 4.53 -16.45
N ASP A 37 14.20 3.85 -15.35
CA ASP A 37 14.99 2.73 -14.83
C ASP A 37 14.74 1.39 -15.57
N GLY A 38 13.68 1.33 -16.37
CA GLY A 38 13.27 0.14 -17.12
C GLY A 38 12.55 -0.92 -16.28
N TYR A 39 12.31 -0.65 -15.02
CA TYR A 39 11.51 -1.52 -14.17
C TYR A 39 10.02 -1.26 -14.35
N PHE A 40 9.27 -2.30 -14.68
CA PHE A 40 7.81 -2.23 -14.69
C PHE A 40 7.28 -2.33 -13.26
N GLY A 41 7.67 -1.33 -12.44
CA GLY A 41 7.26 -1.20 -11.06
C GLY A 41 5.87 -0.59 -10.91
N PRO A 42 5.39 -0.41 -9.65
CA PRO A 42 4.06 0.14 -9.37
C PRO A 42 3.80 1.52 -9.96
N MET A 43 4.81 2.40 -9.99
CA MET A 43 4.70 3.73 -10.61
C MET A 43 4.43 3.62 -12.11
N THR A 44 5.17 2.75 -12.78
CA THR A 44 4.99 2.47 -14.21
C THR A 44 3.63 1.83 -14.45
N ALA A 45 3.24 0.83 -13.67
CA ALA A 45 1.93 0.19 -13.78
C ALA A 45 0.77 1.18 -13.55
N ALA A 46 0.90 2.08 -12.57
CA ALA A 46 -0.10 3.13 -12.31
C ALA A 46 -0.23 4.11 -13.48
N SER A 47 0.85 4.39 -14.20
CA SER A 47 0.82 5.30 -15.35
C SER A 47 0.13 4.70 -16.60
N PHE A 48 0.04 3.38 -16.71
CA PHE A 48 -0.72 2.71 -17.78
C PHE A 48 -2.23 2.76 -17.56
N ASN A 49 -2.65 2.77 -16.31
CA ASN A 49 -4.05 2.87 -15.92
C ASN A 49 -4.18 4.04 -14.92
N PRO A 50 -4.01 5.29 -15.37
CA PRO A 50 -4.23 6.41 -14.46
C PRO A 50 -5.66 6.28 -13.93
N PRO A 51 -5.83 6.29 -12.60
CA PRO A 51 -7.16 6.24 -12.03
C PRO A 51 -7.96 7.41 -12.60
N SER A 52 -9.20 7.13 -13.00
CA SER A 52 -10.15 8.13 -13.49
C SER A 52 -10.17 9.31 -12.51
N SER A 53 -9.62 10.43 -12.93
CA SER A 53 -9.66 11.76 -12.27
C SER A 53 -9.24 11.88 -10.78
N THR A 54 -8.86 10.81 -10.13
CA THR A 54 -8.49 10.85 -8.71
C THR A 54 -6.98 11.11 -8.57
N VAL A 55 -6.61 12.27 -8.08
CA VAL A 55 -5.20 12.67 -7.90
C VAL A 55 -4.56 11.79 -6.84
N MET A 56 -3.61 10.95 -7.25
CA MET A 56 -2.75 10.19 -6.33
C MET A 56 -1.76 11.15 -5.67
N HIS A 57 -1.54 10.99 -4.38
CA HIS A 57 -0.50 11.76 -3.70
C HIS A 57 0.86 11.06 -3.83
N PRO A 58 1.96 11.73 -4.24
CA PRO A 58 3.27 11.11 -4.44
C PRO A 58 3.78 10.36 -3.20
N PHE A 59 3.58 10.92 -2.01
CA PHE A 59 3.95 10.26 -0.76
C PHE A 59 3.13 8.99 -0.52
N GLY A 60 1.83 9.01 -0.80
CA GLY A 60 0.97 7.81 -0.73
C GLY A 60 1.47 6.69 -1.64
N LEU A 61 1.93 7.02 -2.84
CA LEU A 61 2.55 6.04 -3.73
C LEU A 61 3.84 5.45 -3.14
N SER A 62 4.65 6.25 -2.46
CA SER A 62 5.84 5.73 -1.76
C SER A 62 5.47 4.79 -0.62
N VAL A 63 4.36 5.06 0.10
CA VAL A 63 3.80 4.13 1.11
C VAL A 63 3.36 2.82 0.47
N LEU A 64 2.67 2.89 -0.66
CA LEU A 64 2.28 1.70 -1.43
C LEU A 64 3.50 0.89 -1.88
N MET A 65 4.56 1.55 -2.34
CA MET A 65 5.80 0.87 -2.74
C MET A 65 6.46 0.15 -1.57
N ALA A 66 6.50 0.75 -0.38
CA ALA A 66 6.99 0.10 0.83
C ALA A 66 6.14 -1.15 1.15
N ALA A 67 4.81 -1.07 1.04
CA ALA A 67 3.92 -2.21 1.25
C ALA A 67 4.15 -3.33 0.21
N ILE A 68 4.40 -2.98 -1.05
CA ILE A 68 4.71 -3.95 -2.12
C ILE A 68 6.04 -4.66 -1.85
N SER A 69 7.05 -3.96 -1.34
CA SER A 69 8.36 -4.55 -1.03
C SER A 69 8.28 -5.59 0.11
N ASP A 70 7.23 -5.55 0.90
CA ASP A 70 7.00 -6.46 2.01
C ASP A 70 6.06 -7.63 1.67
N LEU A 71 5.58 -7.73 0.43
CA LEU A 71 4.74 -8.85 0.01
C LEU A 71 5.41 -10.20 0.32
N GLY A 72 4.64 -11.09 0.96
CA GLY A 72 5.11 -12.40 1.39
C GLY A 72 5.79 -12.44 2.76
N LYS A 73 6.24 -11.30 3.32
CA LYS A 73 6.73 -11.23 4.69
C LYS A 73 5.59 -11.36 5.71
N GLY A 74 5.88 -11.79 6.92
CA GLY A 74 4.87 -11.90 7.99
C GLY A 74 5.21 -12.98 9.01
N GLU A 75 4.21 -13.63 9.54
CA GLU A 75 4.33 -14.58 10.63
C GLU A 75 5.19 -15.81 10.30
N GLU A 76 6.07 -16.15 11.24
CA GLU A 76 6.91 -17.36 11.23
C GLU A 76 7.09 -17.86 12.66
N GLY A 77 7.10 -19.17 12.85
CA GLY A 77 7.31 -19.81 14.14
C GLY A 77 6.15 -19.72 15.16
N GLY A 78 5.15 -18.89 14.92
CA GLY A 78 3.98 -18.71 15.78
C GLY A 78 3.05 -17.62 15.28
N ASN A 79 1.83 -17.59 15.83
CA ASN A 79 0.87 -16.50 15.54
C ASN A 79 1.41 -15.17 16.09
N ASN A 80 1.32 -14.11 15.29
CA ASN A 80 1.84 -12.78 15.60
C ASN A 80 3.34 -12.76 15.97
N SER A 81 4.13 -13.69 15.44
CA SER A 81 5.55 -13.86 15.74
C SER A 81 6.39 -13.96 14.48
N GLY A 82 7.70 -13.86 14.61
CA GLY A 82 8.68 -13.99 13.55
C GLY A 82 9.43 -12.69 13.29
N GLU A 83 10.62 -12.80 12.67
CA GLU A 83 11.56 -11.70 12.51
C GLU A 83 10.92 -10.42 11.93
N TYR A 84 10.10 -10.57 10.88
CA TYR A 84 9.42 -9.42 10.28
C TYR A 84 8.42 -8.77 11.25
N VAL A 85 7.54 -9.57 11.86
CA VAL A 85 6.50 -9.08 12.78
C VAL A 85 7.14 -8.40 13.99
N GLU A 86 8.12 -9.05 14.62
CA GLU A 86 8.86 -8.53 15.76
C GLU A 86 9.61 -7.24 15.41
N SER A 87 10.18 -7.17 14.20
CA SER A 87 10.91 -5.98 13.75
C SER A 87 10.02 -4.74 13.62
N ILE A 88 8.81 -4.90 13.08
CA ILE A 88 7.88 -3.77 12.91
C ILE A 88 7.19 -3.40 14.24
N LEU A 89 6.89 -4.37 15.09
CA LEU A 89 6.32 -4.12 16.41
C LEU A 89 7.32 -3.43 17.34
N GLY A 90 8.58 -3.84 17.32
CA GLY A 90 9.61 -3.30 18.21
C GLY A 90 10.19 -1.97 17.77
N LYS A 91 10.30 -1.71 16.46
CA LYS A 91 10.88 -0.48 15.91
C LYS A 91 9.93 0.72 15.93
N GLU A 92 8.66 0.47 15.67
CA GLU A 92 7.69 1.51 15.40
C GLU A 92 6.88 1.91 16.64
N PHE A 93 6.95 1.13 17.71
CA PHE A 93 6.12 1.29 18.90
C PHE A 93 6.94 1.23 20.20
N ASP A 94 8.00 1.92 20.30
CA ASP A 94 8.76 2.31 21.51
C ASP A 94 8.51 1.48 22.80
N GLY A 95 8.28 0.16 22.63
CA GLY A 95 8.19 -0.81 23.71
C GLY A 95 6.86 -0.89 24.47
N ASP A 96 5.77 -0.27 24.00
CA ASP A 96 4.45 -0.47 24.58
C ASP A 96 3.87 -1.82 24.14
N ASN A 97 4.04 -2.81 25.02
CA ASN A 97 3.71 -4.21 24.79
C ASN A 97 2.27 -4.60 25.17
N ASP A 98 1.37 -3.67 25.36
CA ASP A 98 -0.05 -3.97 25.62
C ASP A 98 -0.81 -4.47 24.37
N ASN A 99 -0.08 -4.68 23.27
CA ASN A 99 -0.62 -5.26 22.05
C ASN A 99 -0.73 -6.79 22.19
N ASP A 100 -1.89 -7.34 21.82
CA ASP A 100 -2.13 -8.77 21.68
C ASP A 100 -1.32 -9.44 20.54
N GLY A 101 -0.37 -8.70 19.95
CA GLY A 101 0.42 -9.10 18.80
C GLY A 101 -0.22 -8.77 17.45
N SER A 102 -1.38 -8.12 17.41
CA SER A 102 -2.00 -7.68 16.15
C SER A 102 -1.12 -6.66 15.43
N TRP A 103 -0.69 -6.96 14.21
CA TRP A 103 0.33 -6.18 13.51
C TRP A 103 -0.16 -5.48 12.22
N CYS A 104 -1.46 -5.41 11.95
CA CYS A 104 -1.96 -4.72 10.76
C CYS A 104 -1.65 -3.22 10.79
N ALA A 105 -1.84 -2.56 11.94
CA ALA A 105 -1.53 -1.14 12.11
C ALA A 105 -0.01 -0.88 12.18
N ALA A 106 0.75 -1.80 12.77
CA ALA A 106 2.21 -1.73 12.77
C ALA A 106 2.78 -1.80 11.34
N ALA A 107 2.24 -2.69 10.49
CA ALA A 107 2.66 -2.78 9.09
C ALA A 107 2.41 -1.46 8.33
N VAL A 108 1.22 -0.86 8.47
CA VAL A 108 0.92 0.43 7.83
C VAL A 108 1.82 1.55 8.38
N SER A 109 2.04 1.61 9.69
CA SER A 109 2.98 2.57 10.30
C SER A 109 4.39 2.39 9.75
N HIS A 110 4.86 1.15 9.66
CA HIS A 110 6.16 0.81 9.08
C HIS A 110 6.28 1.33 7.64
N TRP A 111 5.29 1.07 6.78
CA TRP A 111 5.32 1.52 5.38
C TRP A 111 5.33 3.05 5.25
N ILE A 112 4.61 3.77 6.12
CA ILE A 112 4.62 5.23 6.17
C ILE A 112 6.02 5.74 6.56
N LEU A 113 6.64 5.14 7.57
CA LEU A 113 7.98 5.54 8.04
C LEU A 113 9.08 5.21 7.02
N GLU A 114 9.00 4.06 6.35
CA GLU A 114 9.91 3.73 5.25
C GLU A 114 9.75 4.69 4.06
N ALA A 115 8.51 5.07 3.71
CA ALA A 115 8.25 6.10 2.71
C ALA A 115 8.84 7.46 3.12
N SER A 116 8.70 7.86 4.39
CA SER A 116 9.31 9.09 4.93
C SER A 116 10.83 9.09 4.78
N LYS A 117 11.49 8.01 5.17
CA LYS A 117 12.95 7.85 5.03
C LYS A 117 13.39 7.92 3.57
N SER A 118 12.72 7.17 2.69
CA SER A 118 13.07 7.06 1.28
C SER A 118 12.92 8.39 0.52
N ASN A 119 11.99 9.24 0.93
CA ASN A 119 11.76 10.56 0.32
C ASN A 119 12.47 11.69 1.06
N ASN A 120 13.21 11.40 2.14
CA ASN A 120 13.83 12.41 3.01
C ASN A 120 12.83 13.51 3.46
N VAL A 121 11.65 13.07 3.90
CA VAL A 121 10.57 13.94 4.38
C VAL A 121 10.18 13.55 5.79
N THR A 122 9.58 14.48 6.52
CA THR A 122 8.99 14.23 7.82
C THR A 122 7.47 14.23 7.71
N ILE A 123 6.82 13.27 8.34
CA ILE A 123 5.38 13.25 8.55
C ILE A 123 5.10 13.19 10.05
N GLU A 124 4.34 14.15 10.54
CA GLU A 124 3.99 14.22 11.95
C GLU A 124 2.68 13.48 12.22
N PHE A 125 2.74 12.18 12.35
CA PHE A 125 1.61 11.37 12.78
C PHE A 125 2.00 10.50 13.99
N SER A 126 1.01 10.13 14.78
CA SER A 126 1.21 9.20 15.89
C SER A 126 0.93 7.77 15.43
N THR A 127 1.87 6.88 15.67
CA THR A 127 1.66 5.44 15.47
C THR A 127 0.61 4.90 16.45
N SER A 128 0.02 3.76 16.15
CA SER A 128 -0.92 3.08 17.05
C SER A 128 -1.01 1.59 16.67
N PHE A 129 -1.16 0.72 17.67
CA PHE A 129 -1.52 -0.68 17.44
C PHE A 129 -2.97 -0.86 16.99
N GLY A 130 -3.86 0.06 17.36
CA GLY A 130 -5.25 0.05 16.97
C GLY A 130 -5.46 0.59 15.56
N ALA A 131 -6.00 -0.23 14.64
CA ALA A 131 -6.24 0.16 13.26
C ALA A 131 -7.07 1.45 13.10
N LYS A 132 -8.19 1.57 13.84
CA LYS A 132 -9.05 2.76 13.81
C LYS A 132 -8.38 3.97 14.48
N ALA A 133 -7.55 3.76 15.49
CA ALA A 133 -6.79 4.84 16.11
C ALA A 133 -5.72 5.36 15.14
N LEU A 134 -4.98 4.47 14.48
CA LEU A 134 -4.01 4.84 13.44
C LEU A 134 -4.69 5.57 12.27
N TYR A 135 -5.84 5.08 11.81
CA TYR A 135 -6.60 5.74 10.74
C TYR A 135 -6.96 7.19 11.11
N ARG A 136 -7.44 7.43 12.34
CA ARG A 136 -7.71 8.79 12.83
C ARG A 136 -6.46 9.66 12.93
N ASN A 137 -5.33 9.07 13.35
CA ASN A 137 -4.05 9.79 13.40
C ASN A 137 -3.57 10.21 12.00
N ILE A 138 -3.80 9.37 10.99
CA ILE A 138 -3.49 9.69 9.59
C ILE A 138 -4.44 10.76 9.06
N LEU A 139 -5.74 10.69 9.39
CA LEU A 139 -6.71 11.74 9.01
C LEU A 139 -6.38 13.10 9.64
N ALA A 140 -5.75 13.14 10.80
CA ALA A 140 -5.35 14.40 11.45
C ALA A 140 -4.28 15.16 10.65
N VAL A 141 -3.50 14.48 9.82
CA VAL A 141 -2.46 15.05 8.96
C VAL A 141 -2.79 14.97 7.47
N GLY A 142 -3.82 14.24 7.09
CA GLY A 142 -4.29 14.03 5.73
C GLY A 142 -5.72 14.50 5.51
N THR A 143 -6.42 13.87 4.62
CA THR A 143 -7.82 14.16 4.32
C THR A 143 -8.61 12.87 4.07
N GLU A 144 -9.88 12.87 4.44
CA GLU A 144 -10.79 11.81 4.06
C GLU A 144 -11.22 11.96 2.60
N VAL A 145 -11.32 10.83 1.89
CA VAL A 145 -11.75 10.81 0.50
C VAL A 145 -12.82 9.74 0.29
N SER A 146 -13.77 10.03 -0.61
CA SER A 146 -14.83 9.08 -0.99
C SER A 146 -14.44 8.17 -2.15
N GLU A 147 -13.53 8.64 -3.01
CA GLU A 147 -12.99 7.87 -4.14
C GLU A 147 -11.55 7.50 -3.87
N PRO A 148 -11.26 6.21 -3.61
CA PRO A 148 -9.92 5.78 -3.27
C PRO A 148 -8.99 5.80 -4.49
N ALA A 149 -7.72 6.15 -4.25
CA ALA A 149 -6.64 6.07 -5.22
C ALA A 149 -5.48 5.22 -4.68
N ALA A 150 -4.55 4.85 -5.56
CA ALA A 150 -3.34 4.14 -5.15
C ALA A 150 -2.56 4.94 -4.10
N GLY A 151 -2.17 4.28 -3.02
CA GLY A 151 -1.47 4.87 -1.89
C GLY A 151 -2.35 5.47 -0.79
N ASP A 152 -3.68 5.49 -0.96
CA ASP A 152 -4.58 5.83 0.14
C ASP A 152 -4.57 4.75 1.21
N ILE A 153 -4.83 5.15 2.43
CA ILE A 153 -5.00 4.23 3.56
C ILE A 153 -6.48 3.88 3.68
N VAL A 154 -6.79 2.60 3.76
CA VAL A 154 -8.15 2.11 3.95
C VAL A 154 -8.32 1.50 5.33
N CYS A 155 -9.43 1.80 5.98
CA CYS A 155 -9.80 1.25 7.28
C CYS A 155 -11.16 0.56 7.22
N TRP A 156 -11.29 -0.54 7.95
CA TRP A 156 -12.52 -1.29 8.12
C TRP A 156 -12.89 -1.45 9.59
N ASP A 157 -14.18 -1.47 9.86
CA ASP A 157 -14.74 -1.90 11.13
C ASP A 157 -14.53 -3.40 11.35
N ARG A 158 -14.22 -3.79 12.58
CA ARG A 158 -14.27 -5.16 13.09
C ARG A 158 -15.04 -5.22 14.41
N GLY A 159 -15.53 -6.41 14.77
CA GLY A 159 -16.29 -6.59 16.00
C GLY A 159 -17.68 -5.95 15.97
N ALA A 160 -18.16 -5.48 17.12
CA ALA A 160 -19.45 -4.81 17.25
C ALA A 160 -19.41 -3.41 16.64
N VAL A 161 -20.57 -2.91 16.20
CA VAL A 161 -20.70 -1.54 15.69
C VAL A 161 -20.21 -0.54 16.73
N GLY A 162 -19.32 0.37 16.31
CA GLY A 162 -18.72 1.38 17.18
C GLY A 162 -17.63 0.88 18.13
N SER A 163 -17.21 -0.40 17.99
CA SER A 163 -16.06 -0.92 18.75
C SER A 163 -14.75 -0.25 18.31
N TRP A 164 -13.73 -0.35 19.17
CA TRP A 164 -12.36 0.11 18.85
C TRP A 164 -11.67 -0.76 17.79
N GLN A 165 -12.20 -1.97 17.60
CA GLN A 165 -11.61 -2.97 16.70
C GLN A 165 -11.77 -2.53 15.24
N GLY A 166 -10.71 -2.70 14.49
CA GLY A 166 -10.67 -2.38 13.07
C GLY A 166 -9.63 -3.21 12.33
N HIS A 167 -9.51 -2.95 11.05
CA HIS A 167 -8.43 -3.43 10.22
C HIS A 167 -8.01 -2.33 9.27
N ILE A 168 -6.75 -2.34 8.84
CA ILE A 168 -6.17 -1.25 8.06
C ILE A 168 -5.22 -1.81 7.01
N GLY A 169 -5.13 -1.13 5.87
CA GLY A 169 -4.24 -1.48 4.78
C GLY A 169 -4.02 -0.31 3.83
N VAL A 170 -3.31 -0.55 2.75
CA VAL A 170 -3.00 0.43 1.71
C VAL A 170 -3.75 0.05 0.43
N VAL A 171 -4.34 1.03 -0.23
CA VAL A 171 -5.00 0.87 -1.53
C VAL A 171 -3.94 0.69 -2.61
N GLU A 172 -4.00 -0.42 -3.34
CA GLU A 172 -3.18 -0.65 -4.52
C GLU A 172 -3.82 -0.04 -5.76
N ARG A 173 -5.14 -0.24 -5.94
CA ARG A 173 -5.94 0.38 -6.99
C ARG A 173 -7.44 0.24 -6.71
N TYR A 174 -8.21 1.10 -7.34
CA TYR A 174 -9.67 0.98 -7.39
C TYR A 174 -10.11 0.98 -8.85
N GLU A 175 -10.83 -0.04 -9.24
CA GLU A 175 -11.21 -0.24 -10.65
C GLU A 175 -12.56 -0.95 -10.74
N SER A 176 -13.47 -0.38 -11.52
CA SER A 176 -14.79 -0.99 -11.81
C SER A 176 -15.56 -1.46 -10.58
N GLY A 177 -15.52 -0.70 -9.48
CA GLY A 177 -16.19 -1.04 -8.22
C GLY A 177 -15.41 -2.00 -7.31
N PHE A 178 -14.25 -2.47 -7.76
CA PHE A 178 -13.39 -3.35 -6.98
C PHE A 178 -12.19 -2.61 -6.40
N LEU A 179 -12.05 -2.71 -5.09
CA LEU A 179 -10.90 -2.21 -4.36
C LEU A 179 -9.85 -3.31 -4.25
N HIS A 180 -8.63 -3.00 -4.63
CA HIS A 180 -7.47 -3.86 -4.44
C HIS A 180 -6.56 -3.22 -3.39
N THR A 181 -6.12 -4.02 -2.44
CA THR A 181 -5.34 -3.54 -1.29
C THR A 181 -4.14 -4.43 -1.01
N ILE A 182 -3.18 -3.87 -0.27
CA ILE A 182 -2.11 -4.62 0.38
C ILE A 182 -2.32 -4.51 1.88
N GLU A 183 -2.37 -5.66 2.56
CA GLU A 183 -2.69 -5.76 3.97
C GLU A 183 -1.79 -6.78 4.67
N GLY A 184 -1.43 -6.48 5.91
CA GLY A 184 -0.78 -7.41 6.84
C GLY A 184 -1.76 -7.91 7.91
N ASN A 185 -1.42 -8.99 8.58
CA ASN A 185 -2.21 -9.56 9.68
C ASN A 185 -3.67 -9.87 9.32
N LYS A 186 -3.88 -10.43 8.15
CA LYS A 186 -5.22 -10.83 7.69
C LYS A 186 -5.24 -12.28 7.23
N GLY A 187 -6.27 -12.99 7.69
CA GLY A 187 -6.47 -14.41 7.40
C GLY A 187 -5.97 -15.32 8.51
N SER A 188 -5.88 -16.61 8.22
CA SER A 188 -5.37 -17.61 9.16
C SER A 188 -3.84 -17.63 9.20
N TYR A 189 -3.31 -18.12 10.29
CA TYR A 189 -1.88 -18.40 10.46
C TYR A 189 -1.34 -19.36 9.37
N PRO A 190 -0.15 -19.13 8.81
CA PRO A 190 0.66 -17.92 8.95
C PRO A 190 0.13 -16.75 8.12
N SER A 191 -0.22 -15.65 8.78
CA SER A 191 -0.61 -14.44 8.09
C SER A 191 0.62 -13.75 7.49
N LYS A 192 0.48 -13.31 6.26
CA LYS A 192 1.53 -12.62 5.49
C LYS A 192 0.99 -11.30 4.92
N VAL A 193 1.88 -10.39 4.58
CA VAL A 193 1.53 -9.24 3.74
C VAL A 193 1.08 -9.77 2.38
N ARG A 194 -0.17 -9.48 2.00
CA ARG A 194 -0.80 -10.02 0.77
C ARG A 194 -1.70 -9.00 0.11
N ARG A 195 -2.02 -9.27 -1.16
CA ARG A 195 -3.04 -8.57 -1.92
C ARG A 195 -4.42 -9.12 -1.60
N PHE A 196 -5.39 -8.22 -1.46
CA PHE A 196 -6.80 -8.55 -1.29
C PHE A 196 -7.64 -7.77 -2.30
N ARG A 197 -8.86 -8.27 -2.56
CA ARG A 197 -9.81 -7.65 -3.48
C ARG A 197 -11.19 -7.64 -2.84
N TYR A 198 -11.85 -6.50 -2.89
CA TYR A 198 -13.18 -6.29 -2.33
C TYR A 198 -14.12 -5.73 -3.39
N ASP A 199 -15.36 -6.18 -3.39
CA ASP A 199 -16.45 -5.56 -4.10
C ASP A 199 -17.06 -4.49 -3.18
N LEU A 200 -16.77 -3.22 -3.41
CA LEU A 200 -17.21 -2.14 -2.52
C LEU A 200 -18.73 -2.01 -2.46
N SER A 201 -19.47 -2.48 -3.46
CA SER A 201 -20.94 -2.47 -3.45
C SER A 201 -21.53 -3.41 -2.38
N ARG A 202 -20.73 -4.36 -1.88
CA ARG A 202 -21.09 -5.36 -0.89
C ARG A 202 -20.38 -5.18 0.44
N GLU A 203 -19.48 -4.17 0.52
CA GLU A 203 -18.62 -3.97 1.69
C GLU A 203 -19.30 -3.05 2.70
N SER A 204 -19.98 -3.64 3.67
CA SER A 204 -20.73 -2.92 4.72
C SER A 204 -19.88 -2.51 5.93
N ARG A 205 -18.60 -2.89 5.95
CA ARG A 205 -17.67 -2.69 7.06
C ARG A 205 -16.58 -1.65 6.77
N LEU A 206 -16.68 -0.94 5.66
CA LEU A 206 -15.76 0.12 5.32
C LEU A 206 -15.92 1.29 6.30
N GLU A 207 -14.86 1.65 7.01
CA GLU A 207 -14.80 2.88 7.82
C GLU A 207 -14.53 4.10 6.94
N GLY A 208 -13.56 4.00 6.00
CA GLY A 208 -13.24 5.07 5.06
C GLY A 208 -11.84 4.97 4.46
N PHE A 209 -11.49 6.02 3.71
CA PHE A 209 -10.19 6.19 3.07
C PHE A 209 -9.53 7.49 3.51
N ALA A 210 -8.24 7.42 3.86
CA ALA A 210 -7.42 8.60 4.19
C ALA A 210 -6.33 8.78 3.14
N ARG A 211 -6.21 9.99 2.61
CA ARG A 211 -5.20 10.41 1.64
C ARG A 211 -4.21 11.38 2.27
N PHE A 212 -2.93 11.18 2.01
CA PHE A 212 -1.91 12.17 2.32
C PHE A 212 -2.08 13.40 1.43
N THR A 213 -1.68 14.56 1.93
CA THR A 213 -1.74 15.84 1.22
C THR A 213 -0.36 16.51 1.29
N ASP A 214 -0.11 17.52 0.49
CA ASP A 214 1.16 18.29 0.54
C ASP A 214 1.41 18.87 1.94
N SER A 215 0.35 19.19 2.69
CA SER A 215 0.45 19.65 4.08
C SER A 215 0.76 18.54 5.08
N SER A 216 0.56 17.27 4.71
CA SER A 216 0.93 16.11 5.54
C SER A 216 2.44 15.90 5.61
N VAL A 217 3.17 16.39 4.61
CA VAL A 217 4.56 16.05 4.35
C VAL A 217 5.39 17.32 4.36
N SER A 218 6.25 17.49 5.36
CA SER A 218 7.23 18.58 5.40
C SER A 218 8.59 18.08 4.91
N GLY A 219 9.14 18.77 3.88
CA GLY A 219 10.51 18.50 3.44
C GLY A 219 11.49 18.89 4.54
N SER A 220 12.48 18.05 4.83
CA SER A 220 13.65 18.48 5.57
C SER A 220 14.43 19.42 4.65
N ASN A 221 14.25 20.74 4.81
CA ASN A 221 15.16 21.70 4.22
C ASN A 221 16.56 21.44 4.83
N ALA A 222 17.41 20.74 4.09
CA ALA A 222 18.82 20.64 4.36
C ALA A 222 19.54 21.89 3.90
#